data_2c28448c94c5b4e7d58da077acd5c551
#
_entry.id   2c28448c94c5b4e7d58da077acd5c551
#
_cell.length_a   1.000
_cell.length_b   1.000
_cell.length_c   1.000
_cell.angle_alpha   90.00
_cell.angle_beta   90.00
_cell.angle_gamma   90.00
#
_symmetry.space_group_name_H-M   'P 1'
#
loop_
_entity.id
_entity.type
_entity.pdbx_description
1 polymer ?
#
loop_
_entity_poly.entity_id
_entity_poly.type
_entity_poly.pdbx_seq_one_letter_code
_entity_poly.pdbx_strand_id
1 'polypeptide(L)'
;KNKNSLILPFFDDFSSNELNANKWIGNSVLVNCNYPVNPPTLGAVTFDGLDSNGFAYDINMTNNNGLADVLLSQEIDLSAVDTAFFLFYHQPQGFGDNPQGQDSLSLEFLSDSLGVKLWKKVWSVPGNSLHEFHKNVIMIYDQEFLYNSFQFRFSNIATLSGNFDHWHIDYIKLDSYFLPVDTSTLNDVAFVYEAPSFLKRYNEMPWLHFQDNIADEINDTLNILLRNNQASIN
;
A
#
# COMPACT_ATOMS: atom_id res chain seq x y z
N LYS A 1 -25.47 -7.24 -12.21
CA LYS A 1 -25.65 -7.10 -10.75
C LYS A 1 -25.21 -5.71 -10.40
N ASN A 2 -26.10 -4.87 -9.87
CA ASN A 2 -25.68 -3.60 -9.27
C ASN A 2 -24.77 -3.95 -8.10
N LYS A 3 -23.47 -3.65 -8.24
CA LYS A 3 -22.53 -3.76 -7.15
C LYS A 3 -22.80 -2.55 -6.25
N ASN A 4 -23.20 -2.76 -5.01
CA ASN A 4 -23.36 -1.65 -4.07
C ASN A 4 -21.98 -1.06 -3.80
N SER A 5 -21.90 0.27 -3.75
CA SER A 5 -20.68 0.96 -3.33
C SER A 5 -20.29 0.53 -1.91
N LEU A 6 -18.99 0.58 -1.61
CA LEU A 6 -18.49 0.38 -0.27
C LEU A 6 -18.94 1.53 0.63
N ILE A 7 -19.04 1.28 1.93
CA ILE A 7 -19.36 2.29 2.94
C ILE A 7 -18.14 2.59 3.80
N LEU A 8 -18.12 3.76 4.43
CA LEU A 8 -17.08 4.11 5.42
C LEU A 8 -17.23 3.29 6.71
N PRO A 9 -16.13 3.00 7.42
CA PRO A 9 -14.76 3.28 7.01
C PRO A 9 -14.25 2.33 5.92
N PHE A 10 -13.50 2.86 4.95
CA PHE A 10 -12.66 2.05 4.09
C PHE A 10 -11.28 1.91 4.76
N PHE A 11 -10.78 0.69 4.84
CA PHE A 11 -9.48 0.42 5.46
C PHE A 11 -8.79 -0.76 4.77
N ASP A 12 -7.51 -0.63 4.51
CA ASP A 12 -6.64 -1.74 4.09
C ASP A 12 -5.20 -1.52 4.58
N ASP A 13 -4.66 -2.51 5.27
CA ASP A 13 -3.29 -2.57 5.76
C ASP A 13 -2.43 -3.58 4.99
N PHE A 14 -2.98 -4.14 3.91
CA PHE A 14 -2.34 -5.11 3.02
C PHE A 14 -1.73 -6.33 3.75
N SER A 15 -2.24 -6.68 4.92
CA SER A 15 -1.78 -7.83 5.71
C SER A 15 -2.12 -9.19 5.08
N SER A 16 -2.88 -9.22 4.00
CA SER A 16 -3.12 -10.40 3.17
C SER A 16 -2.13 -10.44 2.01
N ASN A 17 -1.76 -11.63 1.55
CA ASN A 17 -0.80 -11.81 0.44
C ASN A 17 -1.37 -11.45 -0.96
N GLU A 18 -2.61 -10.99 -1.03
CA GLU A 18 -3.29 -10.65 -2.28
C GLU A 18 -4.20 -9.44 -2.10
N LEU A 19 -4.41 -8.67 -3.18
CA LEU A 19 -5.39 -7.60 -3.19
C LEU A 19 -6.81 -8.14 -3.01
N ASN A 20 -7.53 -7.57 -2.06
CA ASN A 20 -8.94 -7.90 -1.85
C ASN A 20 -9.81 -7.33 -2.99
N ALA A 21 -10.31 -8.17 -3.89
CA ALA A 21 -11.14 -7.79 -5.02
C ALA A 21 -12.47 -7.08 -4.63
N ASN A 22 -12.89 -7.15 -3.36
CA ASN A 22 -14.01 -6.35 -2.88
C ASN A 22 -13.63 -4.90 -2.63
N LYS A 23 -12.35 -4.58 -2.42
CA LYS A 23 -11.83 -3.23 -2.16
C LYS A 23 -11.15 -2.63 -3.40
N TRP A 24 -10.52 -3.47 -4.23
CA TRP A 24 -9.63 -3.04 -5.31
C TRP A 24 -10.07 -3.53 -6.68
N ILE A 25 -9.70 -2.78 -7.72
CA ILE A 25 -9.91 -3.12 -9.13
C ILE A 25 -8.55 -3.29 -9.80
N GLY A 26 -8.38 -4.42 -10.49
CA GLY A 26 -7.10 -4.75 -11.16
C GLY A 26 -6.09 -5.39 -10.20
N ASN A 27 -4.88 -5.65 -10.72
CA ASN A 27 -3.80 -6.34 -10.04
C ASN A 27 -2.42 -5.96 -10.61
N SER A 28 -2.24 -4.69 -11.00
CA SER A 28 -0.96 -4.19 -11.53
C SER A 28 0.04 -3.79 -10.44
N VAL A 29 -0.25 -4.06 -9.19
CA VAL A 29 0.63 -3.81 -8.05
C VAL A 29 0.85 -5.10 -7.27
N LEU A 30 1.99 -5.21 -6.60
CA LEU A 30 2.40 -6.38 -5.85
C LEU A 30 2.15 -6.19 -4.34
N VAL A 31 1.35 -7.05 -3.71
CA VAL A 31 1.27 -7.12 -2.23
C VAL A 31 2.39 -8.01 -1.72
N ASN A 32 3.23 -7.49 -0.82
CA ASN A 32 4.36 -8.24 -0.27
C ASN A 32 4.87 -7.68 1.06
N CYS A 33 5.71 -8.48 1.75
CA CYS A 33 6.38 -8.10 3.01
C CYS A 33 7.90 -7.95 2.84
N ASN A 34 8.45 -8.09 1.63
CA ASN A 34 9.90 -8.26 1.41
C ASN A 34 10.56 -7.00 0.84
N TYR A 35 9.86 -6.20 0.04
CA TYR A 35 10.39 -4.96 -0.52
C TYR A 35 10.33 -3.77 0.44
N PRO A 36 9.25 -3.56 1.22
CA PRO A 36 9.17 -2.42 2.14
C PRO A 36 10.18 -2.54 3.28
N VAL A 37 10.74 -1.41 3.72
CA VAL A 37 11.65 -1.33 4.86
C VAL A 37 10.92 -0.73 6.06
N ASN A 38 10.81 -1.50 7.14
CA ASN A 38 10.11 -1.10 8.36
C ASN A 38 8.68 -0.56 8.10
N PRO A 39 7.79 -1.30 7.44
CA PRO A 39 6.44 -0.83 7.16
C PRO A 39 5.64 -0.58 8.46
N PRO A 40 4.59 0.27 8.42
CA PRO A 40 3.70 0.50 9.56
C PRO A 40 2.99 -0.76 10.04
N THR A 41 2.59 -1.64 9.12
CA THR A 41 1.93 -2.90 9.40
C THR A 41 2.57 -4.05 8.62
N LEU A 42 2.09 -5.28 8.81
CA LEU A 42 2.58 -6.44 8.06
C LEU A 42 2.11 -6.35 6.61
N GLY A 43 3.05 -6.19 5.70
CA GLY A 43 2.77 -6.09 4.27
C GLY A 43 2.56 -4.66 3.78
N ALA A 44 2.76 -4.48 2.48
CA ALA A 44 2.49 -3.24 1.77
C ALA A 44 2.20 -3.54 0.30
N VAL A 45 1.59 -2.59 -0.37
CA VAL A 45 1.51 -2.58 -1.84
C VAL A 45 2.79 -1.98 -2.39
N THR A 46 3.41 -2.69 -3.32
CA THR A 46 4.58 -2.24 -4.08
C THR A 46 4.18 -1.96 -5.53
N PHE A 47 4.53 -0.79 -6.01
CA PHE A 47 4.55 -0.38 -7.40
C PHE A 47 5.96 -0.72 -7.90
N ASP A 48 6.09 -1.75 -8.72
CA ASP A 48 7.37 -2.34 -9.09
C ASP A 48 7.75 -2.15 -10.57
N GLY A 49 6.91 -1.41 -11.32
CA GLY A 49 7.12 -1.12 -12.74
C GLY A 49 6.83 -2.31 -13.67
N LEU A 50 6.18 -3.37 -13.17
CA LEU A 50 5.82 -4.54 -13.96
C LEU A 50 4.30 -4.70 -14.06
N ASP A 51 3.84 -5.25 -15.16
CA ASP A 51 2.43 -5.60 -15.33
C ASP A 51 2.00 -6.76 -14.41
N SER A 52 0.71 -7.08 -14.38
CA SER A 52 0.13 -8.15 -13.57
C SER A 52 0.66 -9.56 -13.86
N ASN A 53 1.45 -9.74 -14.92
CA ASN A 53 2.11 -11.00 -15.29
C ASN A 53 3.62 -10.97 -15.00
N GLY A 54 4.13 -9.86 -14.45
CA GLY A 54 5.54 -9.66 -14.16
C GLY A 54 6.37 -9.26 -15.39
N PHE A 55 5.75 -8.72 -16.43
CA PHE A 55 6.46 -8.23 -17.62
C PHE A 55 6.59 -6.70 -17.60
N ALA A 56 7.69 -6.21 -18.21
CA ALA A 56 7.88 -4.79 -18.45
C ALA A 56 6.74 -4.22 -19.33
N TYR A 57 6.26 -3.01 -19.01
CA TYR A 57 5.22 -2.33 -19.80
C TYR A 57 5.69 -2.02 -21.21
N ASP A 58 6.96 -1.63 -21.40
CA ASP A 58 7.58 -1.46 -22.71
C ASP A 58 9.09 -1.74 -22.66
N ILE A 59 9.49 -2.95 -22.99
CA ILE A 59 10.88 -3.41 -22.94
C ILE A 59 11.82 -2.65 -23.89
N ASN A 60 11.29 -1.95 -24.90
CA ASN A 60 12.08 -1.19 -25.86
C ASN A 60 12.32 0.26 -25.43
N MET A 61 11.61 0.73 -24.42
CA MET A 61 11.65 2.10 -23.93
C MET A 61 12.62 2.26 -22.75
N THR A 62 13.93 2.09 -22.98
CA THR A 62 14.96 2.06 -21.95
C THR A 62 15.24 3.42 -21.26
N ASN A 63 14.74 4.53 -21.82
CA ASN A 63 14.99 5.89 -21.31
C ASN A 63 13.71 6.72 -21.17
N ASN A 64 12.54 6.13 -21.32
CA ASN A 64 11.28 6.85 -21.23
C ASN A 64 10.49 6.41 -19.99
N ASN A 65 10.07 7.39 -19.24
CA ASN A 65 9.17 7.22 -18.12
C ASN A 65 7.72 7.38 -18.60
N GLY A 66 6.84 6.61 -18.00
CA GLY A 66 5.42 6.65 -18.30
C GLY A 66 4.58 6.14 -17.14
N LEU A 67 3.27 6.16 -17.33
CA LEU A 67 2.35 5.54 -16.40
C LEU A 67 2.61 4.04 -16.38
N ALA A 68 2.97 3.52 -15.21
CA ALA A 68 3.23 2.11 -14.97
C ALA A 68 2.07 1.50 -14.15
N ASP A 69 2.23 1.34 -12.87
CA ASP A 69 1.28 0.65 -12.00
C ASP A 69 0.13 1.55 -11.57
N VAL A 70 -1.03 0.93 -11.33
CA VAL A 70 -2.22 1.61 -10.83
C VAL A 70 -2.90 0.78 -9.75
N LEU A 71 -3.08 1.35 -8.56
CA LEU A 71 -3.92 0.81 -7.50
C LEU A 71 -5.24 1.58 -7.47
N LEU A 72 -6.32 0.97 -7.96
CA LEU A 72 -7.64 1.60 -8.12
C LEU A 72 -8.65 1.01 -7.11
N SER A 73 -9.32 1.88 -6.36
CA SER A 73 -10.37 1.46 -5.43
C SER A 73 -11.66 1.03 -6.13
N GLN A 74 -12.46 0.19 -5.47
CA GLN A 74 -13.88 0.05 -5.79
C GLN A 74 -14.61 1.37 -5.49
N GLU A 75 -15.84 1.50 -5.94
CA GLU A 75 -16.70 2.64 -5.64
C GLU A 75 -17.02 2.70 -4.14
N ILE A 76 -16.93 3.89 -3.54
CA ILE A 76 -17.16 4.17 -2.13
C ILE A 76 -18.24 5.23 -2.01
N ASP A 77 -19.23 5.03 -1.15
CA ASP A 77 -20.29 6.00 -0.92
C ASP A 77 -19.87 7.05 0.10
N LEU A 78 -19.62 8.28 -0.38
CA LEU A 78 -19.37 9.47 0.43
C LEU A 78 -20.53 10.45 0.47
N SER A 79 -21.70 10.10 -0.09
CA SER A 79 -22.84 11.01 -0.22
C SER A 79 -23.49 11.40 1.11
N ALA A 80 -23.24 10.63 2.17
CA ALA A 80 -23.83 10.86 3.50
C ALA A 80 -22.94 11.67 4.45
N VAL A 81 -21.77 12.17 3.97
CA VAL A 81 -20.80 12.90 4.83
C VAL A 81 -20.50 14.27 4.22
N ASP A 82 -20.25 15.25 5.08
CA ASP A 82 -19.83 16.59 4.68
C ASP A 82 -18.32 16.74 4.59
N THR A 83 -17.58 15.82 5.22
CA THR A 83 -16.13 15.78 5.23
C THR A 83 -15.67 14.35 5.43
N ALA A 84 -14.62 13.96 4.71
CA ALA A 84 -13.91 12.71 4.92
C ALA A 84 -12.40 12.96 5.02
N PHE A 85 -11.70 12.00 5.60
CA PHE A 85 -10.24 12.05 5.78
C PHE A 85 -9.63 10.82 5.14
N PHE A 86 -8.64 11.05 4.27
CA PHE A 86 -7.88 10.03 3.59
C PHE A 86 -6.48 9.97 4.15
N LEU A 87 -6.13 8.87 4.78
CA LEU A 87 -4.83 8.63 5.39
C LEU A 87 -4.12 7.48 4.67
N PHE A 88 -2.82 7.61 4.45
CA PHE A 88 -1.95 6.55 3.95
C PHE A 88 -0.49 6.82 4.31
N TYR A 89 0.33 5.76 4.23
CA TYR A 89 1.78 5.87 4.34
C TYR A 89 2.43 5.51 3.01
N HIS A 90 3.54 6.20 2.69
CA HIS A 90 4.33 5.87 1.50
C HIS A 90 5.82 5.83 1.81
N GLN A 91 6.54 5.04 1.02
CA GLN A 91 7.99 4.93 1.07
C GLN A 91 8.52 4.72 -0.36
N PRO A 92 9.56 5.47 -0.82
CA PRO A 92 10.28 5.18 -2.06
C PRO A 92 11.28 4.04 -1.85
N GLN A 93 11.66 3.36 -2.92
CA GLN A 93 12.74 2.39 -3.01
C GLN A 93 12.52 1.10 -2.19
N GLY A 94 12.49 1.19 -0.85
CA GLY A 94 12.56 -0.02 -0.02
C GLY A 94 13.84 -0.81 -0.30
N PHE A 95 13.72 -2.14 -0.49
CA PHE A 95 14.78 -3.01 -0.99
C PHE A 95 14.82 -3.12 -2.52
N GLY A 96 13.99 -2.36 -3.23
CA GLY A 96 13.95 -2.31 -4.68
C GLY A 96 14.83 -1.21 -5.29
N ASP A 97 14.54 -0.88 -6.54
CA ASP A 97 15.24 0.19 -7.27
C ASP A 97 14.74 1.57 -6.84
N ASN A 98 15.63 2.55 -6.86
CA ASN A 98 15.37 3.92 -6.39
C ASN A 98 14.68 4.76 -7.47
N PRO A 99 13.48 5.30 -7.24
CA PRO A 99 12.85 6.22 -8.18
C PRO A 99 13.63 7.53 -8.26
N GLN A 100 13.92 7.98 -9.49
CA GLN A 100 14.65 9.21 -9.75
C GLN A 100 13.71 10.42 -9.77
N GLY A 101 14.28 11.64 -9.82
CA GLY A 101 13.50 12.88 -9.71
C GLY A 101 12.47 13.13 -10.82
N GLN A 102 12.56 12.44 -11.96
CA GLN A 102 11.55 12.46 -13.03
C GLN A 102 10.40 11.47 -12.80
N ASP A 103 10.60 10.50 -11.93
CA ASP A 103 9.58 9.53 -11.52
C ASP A 103 8.70 10.13 -10.45
N SER A 104 7.54 9.55 -10.23
CA SER A 104 6.63 10.07 -9.21
C SER A 104 5.60 9.05 -8.78
N LEU A 105 5.16 9.16 -7.53
CA LEU A 105 3.94 8.55 -7.04
C LEU A 105 2.86 9.63 -6.91
N SER A 106 1.64 9.32 -7.36
CA SER A 106 0.51 10.25 -7.34
C SER A 106 -0.73 9.60 -6.75
N LEU A 107 -1.55 10.40 -6.06
CA LEU A 107 -2.92 10.06 -5.66
C LEU A 107 -3.90 10.96 -6.41
N GLU A 108 -4.90 10.34 -7.01
CA GLU A 108 -5.96 11.03 -7.72
C GLU A 108 -7.33 10.61 -7.16
N PHE A 109 -8.24 11.57 -7.08
CA PHE A 109 -9.64 11.34 -6.75
C PHE A 109 -10.52 11.53 -8.00
N LEU A 110 -11.52 10.66 -8.15
CA LEU A 110 -12.52 10.81 -9.21
C LEU A 110 -13.54 11.87 -8.77
N SER A 111 -13.52 13.02 -9.43
CA SER A 111 -14.54 14.06 -9.21
C SER A 111 -15.78 13.78 -10.05
N ASP A 112 -16.95 14.19 -9.56
CA ASP A 112 -18.18 14.26 -10.33
C ASP A 112 -18.73 15.70 -10.24
N SER A 113 -18.62 16.42 -11.34
CA SER A 113 -19.18 17.77 -11.46
C SER A 113 -20.28 17.78 -12.51
N LEU A 114 -21.55 17.84 -12.05
CA LEU A 114 -22.73 17.84 -12.91
C LEU A 114 -22.80 16.62 -13.89
N GLY A 115 -22.36 15.45 -13.43
CA GLY A 115 -22.34 14.22 -14.22
C GLY A 115 -21.09 14.06 -15.11
N VAL A 116 -20.14 14.98 -15.03
CA VAL A 116 -18.84 14.87 -15.70
C VAL A 116 -17.80 14.35 -14.72
N LYS A 117 -17.34 13.13 -14.94
CA LYS A 117 -16.33 12.48 -14.08
C LYS A 117 -14.91 12.72 -14.62
N LEU A 118 -14.02 13.23 -13.76
CA LEU A 118 -12.62 13.50 -14.09
C LEU A 118 -11.70 13.09 -12.94
N TRP A 119 -10.58 12.46 -13.25
CA TRP A 119 -9.53 12.21 -12.29
C TRP A 119 -8.77 13.50 -11.98
N LYS A 120 -8.71 13.86 -10.72
CA LYS A 120 -8.00 15.05 -10.23
C LYS A 120 -6.86 14.62 -9.30
N LYS A 121 -5.66 15.02 -9.63
CA LYS A 121 -4.48 14.79 -8.79
C LYS A 121 -4.60 15.65 -7.52
N VAL A 122 -4.66 14.99 -6.36
CA VAL A 122 -4.79 15.63 -5.05
C VAL A 122 -3.49 15.60 -4.25
N TRP A 123 -2.58 14.69 -4.62
CA TRP A 123 -1.27 14.58 -4.00
C TRP A 123 -0.28 13.96 -4.99
N SER A 124 1.00 14.32 -4.86
CA SER A 124 2.08 13.71 -5.61
C SER A 124 3.43 13.96 -4.92
N VAL A 125 4.34 13.01 -5.08
CA VAL A 125 5.74 13.15 -4.64
C VAL A 125 6.67 12.72 -5.77
N PRO A 126 7.75 13.50 -6.05
CA PRO A 126 8.79 13.09 -7.01
C PRO A 126 9.65 11.98 -6.42
N GLY A 127 10.34 11.23 -7.28
CA GLY A 127 11.31 10.21 -6.89
C GLY A 127 12.37 10.78 -5.94
N ASN A 128 12.70 9.98 -4.94
CA ASN A 128 13.66 10.32 -3.89
C ASN A 128 14.31 9.03 -3.35
N SER A 129 15.44 9.18 -2.67
CA SER A 129 16.11 8.07 -2.00
C SER A 129 15.30 7.53 -0.82
N LEU A 130 15.61 6.30 -0.42
CA LEU A 130 14.98 5.61 0.71
C LEU A 130 14.89 6.49 1.96
N HIS A 131 13.71 6.55 2.52
CA HIS A 131 13.42 7.10 3.84
C HIS A 131 12.38 6.25 4.57
N GLU A 132 12.14 6.52 5.84
CA GLU A 132 11.07 5.86 6.60
C GLU A 132 9.70 6.15 5.97
N PHE A 133 8.72 5.27 6.23
CA PHE A 133 7.36 5.50 5.77
C PHE A 133 6.82 6.85 6.26
N HIS A 134 6.42 7.70 5.32
CA HIS A 134 5.82 9.01 5.59
C HIS A 134 4.30 8.92 5.61
N LYS A 135 3.71 9.40 6.68
CA LYS A 135 2.27 9.55 6.85
C LYS A 135 1.74 10.75 6.07
N ASN A 136 0.65 10.55 5.35
CA ASN A 136 -0.08 11.59 4.65
C ASN A 136 -1.53 11.58 5.09
N VAL A 137 -2.12 12.75 5.28
CA VAL A 137 -3.54 12.93 5.58
C VAL A 137 -4.09 14.01 4.67
N ILE A 138 -5.14 13.67 3.92
CA ILE A 138 -5.84 14.57 3.01
C ILE A 138 -7.27 14.71 3.49
N MET A 139 -7.72 15.93 3.71
CA MET A 139 -9.12 16.23 4.04
C MET A 139 -9.91 16.43 2.75
N ILE A 140 -11.03 15.73 2.64
CA ILE A 140 -11.97 15.80 1.50
C ILE A 140 -13.22 16.55 1.96
N TYR A 141 -13.44 17.74 1.44
CA TYR A 141 -14.59 18.60 1.76
C TYR A 141 -15.25 19.20 0.50
N ASP A 142 -14.60 19.09 -0.66
CA ASP A 142 -15.16 19.56 -1.91
C ASP A 142 -16.32 18.66 -2.37
N GLN A 143 -17.48 19.25 -2.65
CA GLN A 143 -18.69 18.54 -2.98
C GLN A 143 -18.57 17.62 -4.20
N GLU A 144 -17.67 17.93 -5.12
CA GLU A 144 -17.41 17.11 -6.31
C GLU A 144 -16.82 15.71 -5.99
N PHE A 145 -16.32 15.50 -4.77
CA PHE A 145 -15.82 14.20 -4.30
C PHE A 145 -16.79 13.49 -3.35
N LEU A 146 -17.77 14.22 -2.78
CA LEU A 146 -18.70 13.69 -1.77
C LEU A 146 -19.97 13.12 -2.42
N TYR A 147 -19.83 12.02 -3.14
CA TYR A 147 -20.94 11.37 -3.84
C TYR A 147 -20.88 9.83 -3.71
N ASN A 148 -21.91 9.12 -4.17
CA ASN A 148 -22.16 7.71 -3.89
C ASN A 148 -21.30 6.70 -4.67
N SER A 149 -20.47 7.15 -5.59
CA SER A 149 -19.57 6.31 -6.37
C SER A 149 -18.18 6.93 -6.51
N PHE A 150 -17.73 7.56 -5.41
CA PHE A 150 -16.38 8.07 -5.31
C PHE A 150 -15.35 6.95 -5.46
N GLN A 151 -14.27 7.25 -6.16
CA GLN A 151 -13.12 6.37 -6.28
C GLN A 151 -11.82 7.15 -6.11
N PHE A 152 -10.79 6.47 -5.68
CA PHE A 152 -9.43 7.00 -5.69
C PHE A 152 -8.49 6.01 -6.38
N ARG A 153 -7.36 6.52 -6.87
CA ARG A 153 -6.29 5.67 -7.38
C ARG A 153 -4.92 6.24 -7.03
N PHE A 154 -4.01 5.34 -6.73
CA PHE A 154 -2.59 5.64 -6.78
C PHE A 154 -2.02 5.20 -8.12
N SER A 155 -1.05 5.94 -8.62
CA SER A 155 -0.33 5.60 -9.84
C SER A 155 1.11 6.12 -9.77
N ASN A 156 2.04 5.38 -10.38
CA ASN A 156 3.40 5.83 -10.52
C ASN A 156 3.74 6.19 -11.98
N ILE A 157 4.61 7.17 -12.14
CA ILE A 157 5.38 7.40 -13.34
C ILE A 157 6.74 6.77 -13.09
N ALA A 158 7.12 5.83 -13.93
CA ALA A 158 8.31 5.01 -13.76
C ALA A 158 8.95 4.67 -15.12
N THR A 159 10.15 4.15 -15.09
CA THR A 159 10.83 3.56 -16.26
C THR A 159 10.08 2.30 -16.69
N LEU A 160 9.60 2.25 -17.94
CA LEU A 160 8.70 1.20 -18.42
C LEU A 160 9.40 -0.09 -18.86
N SER A 161 10.73 -0.13 -18.87
CA SER A 161 11.49 -1.23 -19.45
C SER A 161 11.80 -2.40 -18.51
N GLY A 162 11.31 -2.36 -17.27
CA GLY A 162 11.56 -3.43 -16.30
C GLY A 162 11.14 -3.09 -14.88
N ASN A 163 11.70 -3.83 -13.94
CA ASN A 163 11.46 -3.71 -12.50
C ASN A 163 12.28 -2.55 -11.93
N PHE A 164 11.76 -1.33 -12.06
CA PHE A 164 12.43 -0.08 -11.68
C PHE A 164 11.51 0.83 -10.86
N ASP A 165 12.11 1.81 -10.18
CA ASP A 165 11.43 2.96 -9.59
C ASP A 165 10.36 2.59 -8.57
N HIS A 166 10.76 1.78 -7.57
CA HIS A 166 9.83 1.19 -6.60
C HIS A 166 9.22 2.22 -5.65
N TRP A 167 7.92 2.04 -5.39
CA TRP A 167 7.18 2.74 -4.36
C TRP A 167 6.37 1.76 -3.52
N HIS A 168 6.20 2.10 -2.26
CA HIS A 168 5.40 1.30 -1.33
C HIS A 168 4.32 2.16 -0.68
N ILE A 169 3.12 1.60 -0.58
CA ILE A 169 1.99 2.18 0.14
C ILE A 169 1.51 1.19 1.16
N ASP A 170 1.23 1.69 2.37
CA ASP A 170 0.67 0.90 3.45
C ASP A 170 -0.38 1.71 4.21
N TYR A 171 -1.27 1.02 4.93
CA TYR A 171 -2.24 1.56 5.88
C TYR A 171 -3.13 2.63 5.26
N ILE A 172 -3.91 2.28 4.24
CA ILE A 172 -4.89 3.19 3.64
C ILE A 172 -6.16 3.20 4.49
N LYS A 173 -6.55 4.37 5.00
CA LYS A 173 -7.80 4.60 5.72
C LYS A 173 -8.55 5.79 5.15
N LEU A 174 -9.84 5.61 4.84
CA LEU A 174 -10.76 6.68 4.49
C LEU A 174 -11.96 6.61 5.44
N ASP A 175 -12.21 7.69 6.17
CA ASP A 175 -13.27 7.75 7.18
C ASP A 175 -13.84 9.16 7.28
N SER A 176 -15.09 9.28 7.69
CA SER A 176 -15.74 10.57 7.99
C SER A 176 -15.35 11.14 9.36
N TYR A 177 -14.82 10.31 10.22
CA TYR A 177 -14.40 10.69 11.57
C TYR A 177 -12.90 10.47 11.76
N PHE A 178 -12.22 11.52 12.21
CA PHE A 178 -10.80 11.49 12.49
C PHE A 178 -10.56 12.07 13.89
N LEU A 179 -10.04 11.26 14.80
CA LEU A 179 -9.59 11.77 16.09
C LEU A 179 -8.37 12.67 15.87
N PRO A 180 -8.20 13.78 16.67
CA PRO A 180 -6.96 14.56 16.65
C PRO A 180 -5.71 13.69 16.85
N VAL A 181 -5.82 12.61 17.60
CA VAL A 181 -4.74 11.62 17.78
C VAL A 181 -4.43 10.85 16.49
N ASP A 182 -5.39 10.65 15.60
CA ASP A 182 -5.16 9.99 14.30
C ASP A 182 -4.34 10.86 13.34
N THR A 183 -4.31 12.19 13.52
CA THR A 183 -3.45 13.08 12.73
C THR A 183 -1.98 12.97 13.15
N SER A 184 -1.70 12.64 14.39
CA SER A 184 -0.34 12.54 14.93
C SER A 184 0.16 11.09 15.01
N THR A 185 -0.73 10.14 15.31
CA THR A 185 -0.37 8.73 15.56
C THR A 185 -1.48 7.79 15.16
N LEU A 186 -1.11 6.54 14.89
CA LEU A 186 -2.07 5.45 14.79
C LEU A 186 -2.25 4.83 16.17
N ASN A 187 -3.48 4.56 16.56
CA ASN A 187 -3.76 3.79 17.78
C ASN A 187 -3.75 2.30 17.45
N ASP A 188 -2.59 1.79 17.07
CA ASP A 188 -2.43 0.44 16.56
C ASP A 188 -1.09 -0.17 16.97
N VAL A 189 -1.07 -1.49 17.16
CA VAL A 189 0.14 -2.30 17.37
C VAL A 189 0.12 -3.42 16.34
N ALA A 190 1.08 -3.39 15.43
CA ALA A 190 1.16 -4.34 14.33
C ALA A 190 2.48 -5.13 14.30
N PHE A 191 2.45 -6.31 13.70
CA PHE A 191 3.66 -6.98 13.25
C PHE A 191 4.26 -6.19 12.07
N VAL A 192 5.60 -6.05 12.06
CA VAL A 192 6.32 -5.38 10.96
C VAL A 192 6.70 -6.39 9.88
N TYR A 193 7.06 -7.58 10.29
CA TYR A 193 7.45 -8.69 9.40
C TYR A 193 6.75 -9.98 9.80
N GLU A 194 6.70 -10.92 8.89
CA GLU A 194 6.23 -12.28 9.18
C GLU A 194 7.04 -12.91 10.30
N ALA A 195 6.39 -13.80 11.07
CA ALA A 195 7.09 -14.56 12.11
C ALA A 195 8.20 -15.41 11.46
N PRO A 196 9.43 -15.39 12.01
CA PRO A 196 10.52 -16.20 11.49
C PRO A 196 10.21 -17.70 11.68
N SER A 197 10.85 -18.53 10.85
CA SER A 197 10.75 -19.98 10.98
C SER A 197 11.16 -20.46 12.37
N PHE A 198 10.44 -21.47 12.90
CA PHE A 198 10.88 -22.23 14.08
C PHE A 198 12.15 -23.06 13.82
N LEU A 199 12.46 -23.32 12.54
CA LEU A 199 13.64 -24.08 12.15
C LEU A 199 14.85 -23.17 11.96
N LYS A 200 16.05 -23.64 12.39
CA LYS A 200 17.32 -22.87 12.28
C LYS A 200 17.79 -22.65 10.84
N ARG A 201 17.55 -23.61 9.96
CA ARG A 201 18.14 -23.66 8.62
C ARG A 201 17.15 -23.68 7.48
N TYR A 202 15.89 -23.99 7.76
CA TYR A 202 14.83 -24.20 6.76
C TYR A 202 13.54 -23.53 7.19
N ASN A 203 12.66 -23.24 6.24
CA ASN A 203 11.31 -22.78 6.53
C ASN A 203 10.36 -23.95 6.77
N GLU A 204 10.65 -25.10 6.18
CA GLU A 204 9.90 -26.35 6.34
C GLU A 204 10.84 -27.55 6.22
N MET A 205 10.45 -28.67 6.79
CA MET A 205 11.23 -29.90 6.84
C MET A 205 10.31 -31.13 6.93
N PRO A 206 10.61 -32.25 6.24
CA PRO A 206 9.89 -33.49 6.43
C PRO A 206 9.93 -33.97 7.87
N TRP A 207 8.78 -34.41 8.40
CA TRP A 207 8.67 -34.84 9.81
C TRP A 207 9.70 -35.89 10.23
N LEU A 208 9.99 -36.89 9.38
CA LEU A 208 10.96 -37.94 9.66
C LEU A 208 12.38 -37.39 9.87
N HIS A 209 12.77 -36.36 9.14
CA HIS A 209 14.09 -35.70 9.34
C HIS A 209 14.11 -34.87 10.60
N PHE A 210 13.00 -34.20 10.91
CA PHE A 210 12.87 -33.36 12.10
C PHE A 210 12.92 -34.17 13.39
N GLN A 211 12.19 -35.28 13.47
CA GLN A 211 12.09 -36.09 14.69
C GLN A 211 13.41 -36.69 15.14
N ASP A 212 14.33 -36.95 14.21
CA ASP A 212 15.63 -37.54 14.52
C ASP A 212 16.66 -36.50 15.00
N ASN A 213 16.39 -35.18 14.78
CA ASN A 213 17.36 -34.10 15.07
C ASN A 213 16.67 -32.84 15.65
N ILE A 214 15.65 -32.97 16.46
CA ILE A 214 14.82 -31.86 16.97
C ILE A 214 15.69 -30.75 17.60
N ALA A 215 16.64 -31.11 18.48
CA ALA A 215 17.47 -30.14 19.20
C ALA A 215 18.41 -29.34 18.28
N ASP A 216 18.84 -29.92 17.16
CA ASP A 216 19.73 -29.29 16.19
C ASP A 216 18.96 -28.40 15.20
N GLU A 217 17.68 -28.69 14.96
CA GLU A 217 16.87 -28.02 13.96
C GLU A 217 15.97 -26.92 14.51
N ILE A 218 15.60 -26.96 15.78
CA ILE A 218 14.71 -25.97 16.40
C ILE A 218 15.49 -24.74 16.89
N ASN A 219 14.95 -23.55 16.64
CA ASN A 219 15.46 -22.30 17.22
C ASN A 219 15.12 -22.25 18.72
N ASP A 220 16.11 -21.90 19.54
CA ASP A 220 15.92 -21.72 20.98
C ASP A 220 15.08 -20.47 21.30
N THR A 221 15.10 -19.48 20.39
CA THR A 221 14.40 -18.20 20.52
C THR A 221 13.89 -17.73 19.17
N LEU A 222 12.71 -17.11 19.16
CA LEU A 222 12.16 -16.41 18.00
C LEU A 222 12.09 -14.91 18.32
N ASN A 223 12.65 -14.10 17.44
CA ASN A 223 12.55 -12.65 17.54
C ASN A 223 11.42 -12.17 16.64
N ILE A 224 10.40 -11.55 17.24
CA ILE A 224 9.26 -10.98 16.53
C ILE A 224 9.33 -9.46 16.68
N LEU A 225 9.29 -8.74 15.57
CA LEU A 225 9.27 -7.29 15.58
C LEU A 225 7.83 -6.78 15.58
N LEU A 226 7.47 -6.09 16.67
CA LEU A 226 6.21 -5.37 16.78
C LEU A 226 6.47 -3.87 16.70
N ARG A 227 5.63 -3.15 15.98
CA ARG A 227 5.61 -1.70 15.96
C ARG A 227 4.38 -1.21 16.74
N ASN A 228 4.63 -0.37 17.71
CA ASN A 228 3.57 0.44 18.32
C ASN A 228 3.49 1.77 17.57
N ASN A 229 2.41 1.96 16.82
CA ASN A 229 2.15 3.16 16.03
C ASN A 229 1.53 4.29 16.88
N GLN A 230 1.33 4.08 18.18
CA GLN A 230 0.84 5.11 19.12
C GLN A 230 1.93 6.12 19.48
N ALA A 231 1.56 7.36 19.77
CA ALA A 231 2.50 8.46 20.03
C ALA A 231 3.25 8.36 21.37
N SER A 232 2.75 7.65 22.34
CA SER A 232 3.44 7.40 23.61
C SER A 232 2.78 6.28 24.41
N ILE A 233 3.60 5.40 24.95
CA ILE A 233 3.25 4.63 26.14
C ILE A 233 3.62 5.53 27.32
N ASN A 234 2.63 6.07 28.01
CA ASN A 234 2.83 6.60 29.36
C ASN A 234 2.80 5.45 30.36
#